data_1e5df29432abc5ce2be4c064a5540f98
#
_entry.id   1e5df29432abc5ce2be4c064a5540f98
#
_cell.length_a   1.000
_cell.length_b   1.000
_cell.length_c   1.000
_cell.angle_alpha   90.00
_cell.angle_beta   90.00
_cell.angle_gamma   90.00
#
_symmetry.space_group_name_H-M   'P 1'
#
loop_
_entity.id
_entity.type
_entity.pdbx_description
1 polymer ?
#
loop_
_entity_poly.entity_id
_entity_poly.type
_entity_poly.pdbx_seq_one_letter_code
_entity_poly.pdbx_strand_id
1 'polypeptide(L)'
;MTATAMSATSVRVRDAMDDDDAALRAIAASCPMEGDITLRITRDPDFFQLNRLEGNQWRVGVAEVDGRVVGCMMGAERKAYLHGVERRTFYAGDLKVIPTMRGTGVADALIRWTMAALLDMGGPDTPILLTVLAGNRAMERRTSGRGTTPGVARFATIRAFSIPLLFPRAFEESGVRVSTATSRDIDEMLELWRRVGPTRQLTPVLTAATFARWIASAPGLDISSYRLARDATGRLVGFMAWWDQAIFKQSRVMRYSRRLGVARALLNGAATVTQSMLLPDVGELLRYCTAYNVCVPGEAPEVLRALVRSSYADLRDAGYAFATIGLDVRDPLCAALNGLFAQPTDVNAFIYTTSGDYAGPSLADRPLHYEIALV
;
A
#
# COMPACT_ATOMS: atom_id res chain seq x y z
N MET A 1 11.69 53.18 7.18
CA MET A 1 10.97 51.96 6.74
C MET A 1 11.82 50.78 7.20
N THR A 2 11.50 50.20 8.34
CA THR A 2 12.19 49.07 8.94
C THR A 2 11.64 47.80 8.31
N ALA A 3 12.45 47.12 7.47
CA ALA A 3 12.15 45.82 7.00
C ALA A 3 12.15 44.86 8.18
N THR A 4 10.98 44.38 8.57
CA THR A 4 10.82 43.30 9.54
C THR A 4 11.42 42.05 8.91
N ALA A 5 12.60 41.64 9.38
CA ALA A 5 13.20 40.36 9.00
C ALA A 5 12.21 39.25 9.42
N MET A 6 11.62 38.56 8.43
CA MET A 6 10.90 37.33 8.69
C MET A 6 11.89 36.34 9.32
N SER A 7 11.73 36.11 10.62
CA SER A 7 12.45 35.06 11.33
C SER A 7 12.28 33.77 10.56
N ALA A 8 13.38 33.17 10.11
CA ALA A 8 13.36 31.88 9.47
C ALA A 8 12.73 30.88 10.47
N THR A 9 11.52 30.43 10.17
CA THR A 9 10.79 29.49 11.01
C THR A 9 11.63 28.23 11.15
N SER A 10 12.16 27.96 12.34
CA SER A 10 13.03 26.82 12.60
C SER A 10 12.21 25.53 12.58
N VAL A 11 12.47 24.68 11.60
CA VAL A 11 11.87 23.34 11.53
C VAL A 11 12.75 22.38 12.34
N ARG A 12 12.21 21.83 13.42
CA ARG A 12 12.85 20.77 14.22
C ARG A 12 12.22 19.44 13.85
N VAL A 13 13.05 18.40 13.61
CA VAL A 13 12.56 17.03 13.39
C VAL A 13 13.06 16.14 14.52
N ARG A 14 12.17 15.34 15.07
CA ARG A 14 12.45 14.34 16.13
C ARG A 14 11.66 13.07 15.93
N ASP A 15 11.95 12.03 16.70
CA ASP A 15 11.08 10.88 16.81
C ASP A 15 9.70 11.26 17.35
N ALA A 16 8.67 10.62 16.83
CA ALA A 16 7.33 10.69 17.38
C ALA A 16 7.27 9.97 18.73
N MET A 17 6.45 10.51 19.63
CA MET A 17 6.10 9.93 20.92
C MET A 17 4.61 9.55 20.93
N ASP A 18 4.17 8.74 21.89
CA ASP A 18 2.76 8.35 22.00
C ASP A 18 1.83 9.56 22.13
N ASP A 19 2.30 10.64 22.79
CA ASP A 19 1.55 11.89 22.92
C ASP A 19 1.33 12.63 21.60
N ASP A 20 2.07 12.31 20.55
CA ASP A 20 1.88 12.87 19.21
C ASP A 20 0.70 12.24 18.45
N ASP A 21 0.12 11.12 18.91
CA ASP A 21 -0.91 10.37 18.23
C ASP A 21 -2.06 11.25 17.73
N ALA A 22 -2.62 12.09 18.60
CA ALA A 22 -3.73 12.96 18.24
C ALA A 22 -3.37 13.95 17.13
N ALA A 23 -2.16 14.54 17.18
CA ALA A 23 -1.66 15.46 16.16
C ALA A 23 -1.42 14.73 14.83
N LEU A 24 -0.86 13.52 14.87
CA LEU A 24 -0.59 12.70 13.70
C LEU A 24 -1.89 12.25 13.00
N ARG A 25 -2.92 11.87 13.76
CA ARG A 25 -4.25 11.57 13.20
C ARG A 25 -4.86 12.80 12.53
N ALA A 26 -4.74 13.97 13.15
CA ALA A 26 -5.22 15.21 12.55
C ALA A 26 -4.46 15.56 11.26
N ILE A 27 -3.13 15.36 11.21
CA ILE A 27 -2.31 15.53 10.00
C ILE A 27 -2.76 14.57 8.91
N ALA A 28 -2.96 13.29 9.22
CA ALA A 28 -3.45 12.30 8.26
C ALA A 28 -4.79 12.73 7.63
N ALA A 29 -5.74 13.15 8.47
CA ALA A 29 -7.05 13.62 8.04
C ALA A 29 -7.00 14.93 7.21
N SER A 30 -5.97 15.77 7.40
CA SER A 30 -5.78 17.03 6.67
C SER A 30 -5.13 16.88 5.29
N CYS A 31 -4.66 15.67 4.96
CA CYS A 31 -3.96 15.35 3.71
C CYS A 31 -4.80 14.39 2.86
N PRO A 32 -5.87 14.85 2.20
CA PRO A 32 -6.73 13.99 1.40
C PRO A 32 -5.97 13.38 0.22
N MET A 33 -6.39 12.19 -0.18
CA MET A 33 -5.96 11.55 -1.41
C MET A 33 -6.85 12.05 -2.54
N GLU A 34 -6.27 12.83 -3.44
CA GLU A 34 -6.97 13.38 -4.61
C GLU A 34 -7.15 12.32 -5.68
N GLY A 35 -8.30 12.35 -6.36
CA GLY A 35 -8.65 11.47 -7.46
C GLY A 35 -10.07 11.72 -7.96
N ASP A 36 -10.62 10.83 -8.79
CA ASP A 36 -12.02 10.86 -9.19
C ASP A 36 -12.95 10.75 -7.98
N ILE A 37 -12.53 10.02 -6.97
CA ILE A 37 -13.06 10.07 -5.61
C ILE A 37 -11.94 10.66 -4.75
N THR A 38 -12.17 11.87 -4.21
CA THR A 38 -11.27 12.44 -3.22
C THR A 38 -11.61 11.86 -1.87
N LEU A 39 -10.62 11.22 -1.23
CA LEU A 39 -10.79 10.51 0.04
C LEU A 39 -10.04 11.21 1.17
N ARG A 40 -10.70 11.37 2.30
CA ARG A 40 -10.05 11.63 3.59
C ARG A 40 -9.70 10.29 4.22
N ILE A 41 -8.42 10.08 4.46
CA ILE A 41 -7.93 8.90 5.16
C ILE A 41 -7.68 9.28 6.61
N THR A 42 -8.36 8.62 7.55
CA THR A 42 -8.13 8.74 8.99
C THR A 42 -7.49 7.47 9.51
N ARG A 43 -6.78 7.59 10.64
CA ARG A 43 -6.11 6.48 11.33
C ARG A 43 -6.59 6.37 12.77
N ASP A 44 -7.91 6.26 12.91
CA ASP A 44 -8.54 6.09 14.22
C ASP A 44 -8.64 4.61 14.60
N PRO A 45 -8.44 4.26 15.87
CA PRO A 45 -8.18 5.13 17.02
C PRO A 45 -6.70 5.44 17.25
N ASP A 46 -5.77 4.82 16.52
CA ASP A 46 -4.33 4.83 16.77
C ASP A 46 -3.56 5.01 15.46
N PHE A 47 -2.83 6.13 15.34
CA PHE A 47 -2.01 6.42 14.17
C PHE A 47 -0.93 5.36 13.95
N PHE A 48 -0.34 4.85 15.02
CA PHE A 48 0.81 3.94 14.95
C PHE A 48 0.43 2.49 14.63
N GLN A 49 -0.86 2.15 14.60
CA GLN A 49 -1.30 0.77 14.32
C GLN A 49 -0.71 0.20 13.03
N LEU A 50 -0.71 0.97 11.92
CA LEU A 50 -0.13 0.52 10.67
C LEU A 50 1.40 0.40 10.77
N ASN A 51 2.06 1.31 11.49
CA ASN A 51 3.51 1.30 11.65
C ASN A 51 4.00 0.05 12.39
N ARG A 52 3.27 -0.41 13.41
CA ARG A 52 3.56 -1.68 14.14
C ARG A 52 3.48 -2.91 13.25
N LEU A 53 2.73 -2.82 12.16
CA LEU A 53 2.58 -3.91 11.19
C LEU A 53 3.65 -3.90 10.10
N GLU A 54 4.40 -2.81 9.91
CA GLU A 54 5.38 -2.67 8.83
C GLU A 54 6.63 -3.54 9.05
N GLY A 55 7.05 -3.72 10.30
CA GLY A 55 8.26 -4.49 10.61
C GLY A 55 8.57 -4.52 12.11
N ASN A 56 9.69 -5.17 12.44
CA ASN A 56 10.13 -5.28 13.83
C ASN A 56 10.69 -3.96 14.39
N GLN A 57 11.28 -3.15 13.51
CA GLN A 57 11.83 -1.86 13.85
C GLN A 57 11.23 -0.83 12.89
N TRP A 58 10.64 0.19 13.46
CA TRP A 58 10.07 1.31 12.72
C TRP A 58 10.30 2.62 13.49
N ARG A 59 10.32 3.71 12.76
CA ARG A 59 10.40 5.06 13.30
C ARG A 59 9.43 5.97 12.57
N VAL A 60 8.86 6.91 13.29
CA VAL A 60 8.08 8.01 12.70
C VAL A 60 8.77 9.31 13.11
N GLY A 61 9.24 10.06 12.12
CA GLY A 61 9.74 11.40 12.31
C GLY A 61 8.59 12.41 12.32
N VAL A 62 8.56 13.32 13.29
CA VAL A 62 7.63 14.46 13.33
C VAL A 62 8.38 15.75 13.16
N ALA A 63 7.85 16.65 12.33
CA ALA A 63 8.37 17.99 12.18
C ALA A 63 7.58 18.96 13.05
N GLU A 64 8.29 19.72 13.87
CA GLU A 64 7.75 20.77 14.73
C GLU A 64 8.12 22.17 14.21
N VAL A 65 7.14 23.05 14.24
CA VAL A 65 7.27 24.48 13.98
C VAL A 65 6.51 25.23 15.07
N ASP A 66 7.17 26.14 15.76
CA ASP A 66 6.61 26.91 16.87
C ASP A 66 5.88 26.02 17.92
N GLY A 67 6.50 24.87 18.26
CA GLY A 67 5.97 23.91 19.24
C GLY A 67 4.78 23.09 18.77
N ARG A 68 4.42 23.11 17.46
CA ARG A 68 3.32 22.35 16.89
C ARG A 68 3.85 21.32 15.90
N VAL A 69 3.32 20.11 15.96
CA VAL A 69 3.59 19.07 14.95
C VAL A 69 2.84 19.43 13.67
N VAL A 70 3.59 19.58 12.55
CA VAL A 70 3.07 20.06 11.26
C VAL A 70 3.28 19.05 10.11
N GLY A 71 3.98 17.97 10.37
CA GLY A 71 4.21 16.93 9.38
C GLY A 71 4.85 15.68 9.97
N CYS A 72 4.81 14.61 9.24
CA CYS A 72 5.44 13.33 9.61
C CYS A 72 5.96 12.58 8.39
N MET A 73 6.87 11.64 8.64
CA MET A 73 7.32 10.62 7.70
C MET A 73 7.71 9.37 8.47
N MET A 74 7.39 8.20 7.92
CA MET A 74 7.75 6.94 8.56
C MET A 74 8.88 6.21 7.83
N GLY A 75 9.60 5.38 8.56
CA GLY A 75 10.51 4.38 8.05
C GLY A 75 10.40 3.08 8.83
N ALA A 76 10.48 1.94 8.14
CA ALA A 76 10.38 0.63 8.75
C ALA A 76 11.36 -0.36 8.15
N GLU A 77 11.92 -1.24 9.00
CA GLU A 77 12.72 -2.36 8.56
C GLU A 77 11.84 -3.44 7.95
N ARG A 78 12.26 -3.98 6.81
CA ARG A 78 11.66 -5.14 6.17
C ARG A 78 12.75 -6.15 5.82
N LYS A 79 12.59 -7.41 6.20
CA LYS A 79 13.41 -8.50 5.67
C LYS A 79 12.74 -9.00 4.40
N ALA A 80 13.43 -8.90 3.27
CA ALA A 80 12.84 -9.19 1.96
C ALA A 80 13.84 -9.88 1.02
N TYR A 81 13.33 -10.49 -0.04
CA TYR A 81 14.16 -11.05 -1.11
C TYR A 81 14.60 -9.93 -2.06
N LEU A 82 15.91 -9.82 -2.28
CA LEU A 82 16.50 -8.95 -3.28
C LEU A 82 17.43 -9.80 -4.15
N HIS A 83 17.19 -9.84 -5.47
CA HIS A 83 17.83 -10.80 -6.40
C HIS A 83 17.70 -12.27 -5.97
N GLY A 84 16.58 -12.60 -5.31
CA GLY A 84 16.30 -13.95 -4.82
C GLY A 84 17.02 -14.33 -3.52
N VAL A 85 17.78 -13.41 -2.92
CA VAL A 85 18.51 -13.61 -1.66
C VAL A 85 17.86 -12.77 -0.56
N GLU A 86 17.73 -13.35 0.63
CA GLU A 86 17.23 -12.62 1.79
C GLU A 86 18.16 -11.47 2.16
N ARG A 87 17.61 -10.28 2.29
CA ARG A 87 18.31 -9.05 2.66
C ARG A 87 17.52 -8.27 3.69
N ARG A 88 18.22 -7.51 4.50
CA ARG A 88 17.66 -6.42 5.29
C ARG A 88 17.41 -5.26 4.35
N THR A 89 16.22 -4.73 4.37
CA THR A 89 15.80 -3.57 3.58
C THR A 89 14.97 -2.65 4.45
N PHE A 90 14.75 -1.43 3.99
CA PHE A 90 13.83 -0.50 4.64
C PHE A 90 12.76 -0.03 3.65
N TYR A 91 11.64 0.38 4.21
CA TYR A 91 10.62 1.15 3.50
C TYR A 91 10.55 2.54 4.14
N ALA A 92 10.52 3.60 3.31
CA ALA A 92 10.27 4.95 3.75
C ALA A 92 9.03 5.51 3.04
N GLY A 93 8.07 5.98 3.80
CA GLY A 93 6.78 6.42 3.25
C GLY A 93 5.98 7.28 4.20
N ASP A 94 4.71 7.43 3.90
CA ASP A 94 3.73 8.15 4.71
C ASP A 94 4.13 9.62 5.01
N LEU A 95 4.84 10.25 4.04
CA LEU A 95 5.21 11.65 4.15
C LEU A 95 3.95 12.53 4.06
N LYS A 96 3.66 13.21 5.15
CA LYS A 96 2.53 14.14 5.26
C LYS A 96 2.99 15.47 5.82
N VAL A 97 2.50 16.56 5.24
CA VAL A 97 2.71 17.92 5.71
C VAL A 97 1.39 18.66 5.59
N ILE A 98 0.97 19.32 6.68
CA ILE A 98 -0.27 20.10 6.67
C ILE A 98 -0.27 21.12 5.52
N PRO A 99 -1.41 21.42 4.89
CA PRO A 99 -1.49 22.28 3.71
C PRO A 99 -0.79 23.64 3.86
N THR A 100 -0.92 24.26 5.02
CA THR A 100 -0.35 25.59 5.32
C THR A 100 1.17 25.62 5.40
N MET A 101 1.81 24.47 5.61
CA MET A 101 3.27 24.34 5.73
C MET A 101 3.93 23.70 4.50
N ARG A 102 3.16 23.47 3.42
CA ARG A 102 3.72 22.99 2.16
C ARG A 102 4.57 24.07 1.49
N GLY A 103 5.72 23.69 0.96
CA GLY A 103 6.66 24.61 0.30
C GLY A 103 7.62 25.34 1.26
N THR A 104 7.55 25.11 2.57
CA THR A 104 8.39 25.79 3.59
C THR A 104 9.65 25.00 3.99
N GLY A 105 9.96 23.88 3.30
CA GLY A 105 11.13 23.03 3.62
C GLY A 105 10.86 21.93 4.62
N VAL A 106 9.67 21.85 5.23
CA VAL A 106 9.28 20.79 6.21
C VAL A 106 9.43 19.40 5.61
N ALA A 107 8.94 19.18 4.37
CA ALA A 107 9.05 17.88 3.72
C ALA A 107 10.51 17.45 3.52
N ASP A 108 11.39 18.39 3.13
CA ASP A 108 12.81 18.10 2.90
C ASP A 108 13.54 17.82 4.22
N ALA A 109 13.16 18.48 5.31
CA ALA A 109 13.67 18.19 6.64
C ALA A 109 13.27 16.78 7.12
N LEU A 110 12.00 16.39 6.94
CA LEU A 110 11.51 15.06 7.27
C LEU A 110 12.21 13.97 6.44
N ILE A 111 12.36 14.17 5.13
CA ILE A 111 13.06 13.21 4.25
C ILE A 111 14.50 13.03 4.73
N ARG A 112 15.26 14.11 4.93
CA ARG A 112 16.64 14.01 5.40
C ARG A 112 16.76 13.28 6.74
N TRP A 113 15.91 13.62 7.69
CA TRP A 113 15.90 13.00 9.01
C TRP A 113 15.58 11.49 8.91
N THR A 114 14.51 11.12 8.18
CA THR A 114 14.09 9.73 8.03
C THR A 114 15.16 8.90 7.32
N MET A 115 15.73 9.42 6.23
CA MET A 115 16.80 8.71 5.52
C MET A 115 18.04 8.50 6.40
N ALA A 116 18.47 9.53 7.14
CA ALA A 116 19.58 9.42 8.08
C ALA A 116 19.28 8.39 9.19
N ALA A 117 18.09 8.41 9.77
CA ALA A 117 17.67 7.47 10.80
C ALA A 117 17.66 6.01 10.31
N LEU A 118 17.22 5.76 9.06
CA LEU A 118 17.22 4.42 8.48
C LEU A 118 18.62 3.92 8.15
N LEU A 119 19.50 4.79 7.66
CA LEU A 119 20.91 4.45 7.42
C LEU A 119 21.67 4.18 8.72
N ASP A 120 21.36 4.92 9.78
CA ASP A 120 21.91 4.68 11.13
C ASP A 120 21.49 3.30 11.66
N MET A 121 20.24 2.90 11.44
CA MET A 121 19.73 1.59 11.83
C MET A 121 20.29 0.44 11.00
N GLY A 122 20.45 0.63 9.68
CA GLY A 122 20.77 -0.44 8.73
C GLY A 122 22.20 -0.48 8.21
N GLY A 123 22.90 0.63 8.35
CA GLY A 123 24.17 0.87 7.68
C GLY A 123 24.02 1.48 6.28
N PRO A 124 25.11 2.02 5.72
CA PRO A 124 25.09 2.84 4.49
C PRO A 124 24.61 2.08 3.26
N ASP A 125 24.83 0.78 3.18
CA ASP A 125 24.52 -0.04 2.00
C ASP A 125 23.15 -0.70 2.07
N THR A 126 22.35 -0.40 3.11
CA THR A 126 21.00 -0.99 3.24
C THR A 126 20.03 -0.33 2.27
N PRO A 127 19.39 -1.10 1.36
CA PRO A 127 18.44 -0.55 0.40
C PRO A 127 17.18 0.00 1.07
N ILE A 128 16.75 1.19 0.66
CA ILE A 128 15.52 1.83 1.14
C ILE A 128 14.55 1.97 -0.02
N LEU A 129 13.40 1.30 0.08
CA LEU A 129 12.29 1.44 -0.87
C LEU A 129 11.50 2.70 -0.55
N LEU A 130 11.22 3.49 -1.59
CA LEU A 130 10.27 4.62 -1.53
C LEU A 130 9.23 4.45 -2.62
N THR A 131 8.01 4.88 -2.35
CA THR A 131 6.94 4.87 -3.34
C THR A 131 6.30 6.25 -3.47
N VAL A 132 5.97 6.62 -4.70
CA VAL A 132 5.40 7.91 -5.04
C VAL A 132 4.23 7.71 -5.99
N LEU A 133 3.06 8.22 -5.62
CA LEU A 133 1.89 8.23 -6.50
C LEU A 133 2.22 8.96 -7.80
N ALA A 134 1.96 8.34 -8.94
CA ALA A 134 2.20 8.97 -10.24
C ALA A 134 1.39 10.26 -10.38
N GLY A 135 2.03 11.31 -10.89
CA GLY A 135 1.44 12.65 -10.97
C GLY A 135 1.62 13.50 -9.72
N ASN A 136 2.20 12.97 -8.64
CA ASN A 136 2.63 13.79 -7.50
C ASN A 136 3.90 14.57 -7.85
N ARG A 137 3.72 15.67 -8.59
CA ARG A 137 4.82 16.50 -9.13
C ARG A 137 5.79 16.99 -8.07
N ALA A 138 5.32 17.21 -6.84
CA ALA A 138 6.16 17.67 -5.74
C ALA A 138 7.17 16.59 -5.32
N MET A 139 6.73 15.35 -5.24
CA MET A 139 7.60 14.21 -4.90
C MET A 139 8.42 13.74 -6.10
N GLU A 140 7.86 13.74 -7.31
CA GLU A 140 8.59 13.40 -8.54
C GLU A 140 9.82 14.30 -8.75
N ARG A 141 9.73 15.60 -8.46
CA ARG A 141 10.89 16.51 -8.50
C ARG A 141 11.96 16.12 -7.49
N ARG A 142 11.58 15.66 -6.29
CA ARG A 142 12.53 15.24 -5.24
C ARG A 142 13.23 13.92 -5.57
N THR A 143 12.56 13.04 -6.28
CA THR A 143 13.07 11.72 -6.67
C THR A 143 13.68 11.70 -8.07
N SER A 144 13.83 12.85 -8.74
CA SER A 144 14.33 12.94 -10.12
C SER A 144 15.85 12.77 -10.28
N GLY A 145 16.57 12.40 -9.22
CA GLY A 145 18.05 12.28 -9.20
C GLY A 145 18.78 13.63 -9.18
N ARG A 146 18.09 14.74 -9.42
CA ARG A 146 18.58 16.13 -9.30
C ARG A 146 18.06 16.84 -8.05
N GLY A 147 17.25 16.13 -7.27
CA GLY A 147 16.59 16.68 -6.08
C GLY A 147 17.38 16.51 -4.79
N THR A 148 16.71 16.70 -3.66
CA THR A 148 17.26 16.65 -2.31
C THR A 148 17.71 15.26 -1.85
N THR A 149 17.45 14.22 -2.64
CA THR A 149 17.80 12.83 -2.32
C THR A 149 18.67 12.25 -3.45
N PRO A 150 19.97 12.54 -3.49
CA PRO A 150 20.89 11.89 -4.44
C PRO A 150 20.93 10.38 -4.15
N GLY A 151 21.16 9.55 -5.18
CA GLY A 151 21.20 8.08 -5.05
C GLY A 151 19.84 7.39 -5.16
N VAL A 152 18.74 8.12 -5.38
CA VAL A 152 17.43 7.54 -5.65
C VAL A 152 17.29 7.15 -7.11
N ALA A 153 16.96 5.89 -7.38
CA ALA A 153 16.70 5.38 -8.72
C ALA A 153 15.31 4.76 -8.83
N ARG A 154 14.54 5.16 -9.85
CA ARG A 154 13.28 4.49 -10.17
C ARG A 154 13.57 3.13 -10.81
N PHE A 155 12.91 2.07 -10.34
CA PHE A 155 13.12 0.72 -10.86
C PHE A 155 11.83 -0.02 -11.21
N ALA A 156 10.68 0.40 -10.71
CA ALA A 156 9.40 -0.26 -10.99
C ALA A 156 8.24 0.75 -11.05
N THR A 157 7.13 0.30 -11.63
CA THR A 157 5.82 0.95 -11.53
C THR A 157 4.82 -0.08 -11.08
N ILE A 158 4.18 0.18 -9.95
CA ILE A 158 3.08 -0.62 -9.44
C ILE A 158 1.79 -0.04 -9.97
N ARG A 159 0.95 -0.88 -10.51
CA ARG A 159 -0.42 -0.52 -10.86
C ARG A 159 -1.38 -1.07 -9.82
N ALA A 160 -2.03 -0.17 -9.12
CA ALA A 160 -3.17 -0.49 -8.27
C ALA A 160 -4.42 -0.59 -9.15
N PHE A 161 -5.00 -1.77 -9.20
CA PHE A 161 -6.25 -2.06 -9.90
C PHE A 161 -7.39 -2.01 -8.89
N SER A 162 -8.19 -0.94 -8.92
CA SER A 162 -9.41 -0.86 -8.13
C SER A 162 -10.58 -1.44 -8.93
N ILE A 163 -11.03 -2.61 -8.54
CA ILE A 163 -12.10 -3.41 -9.18
C ILE A 163 -13.42 -3.03 -8.51
N PRO A 164 -14.36 -2.35 -9.21
CA PRO A 164 -15.67 -2.06 -8.65
C PRO A 164 -16.50 -3.34 -8.50
N LEU A 165 -17.09 -3.51 -7.32
CA LEU A 165 -17.95 -4.64 -6.98
C LEU A 165 -19.44 -4.26 -7.09
N LEU A 166 -19.78 -3.35 -8.00
CA LEU A 166 -21.08 -2.69 -8.04
C LEU A 166 -22.21 -3.58 -8.56
N PHE A 167 -21.92 -4.49 -9.48
CA PHE A 167 -22.92 -5.32 -10.13
C PHE A 167 -22.71 -6.81 -9.82
N PRO A 168 -23.80 -7.61 -9.76
CA PRO A 168 -23.64 -9.05 -9.73
C PRO A 168 -22.96 -9.53 -11.01
N ARG A 169 -21.99 -10.43 -10.86
CA ARG A 169 -21.29 -11.05 -12.00
C ARG A 169 -21.18 -12.55 -11.78
N ALA A 170 -21.52 -13.30 -12.81
CA ALA A 170 -21.16 -14.71 -12.89
C ALA A 170 -19.86 -14.84 -13.68
N PHE A 171 -19.01 -15.75 -13.26
CA PHE A 171 -17.77 -16.09 -13.95
C PHE A 171 -17.80 -17.58 -14.32
N GLU A 172 -17.19 -17.92 -15.43
CA GLU A 172 -17.00 -19.30 -15.82
C GLU A 172 -16.11 -20.01 -14.78
N GLU A 173 -16.42 -21.28 -14.55
CA GLU A 173 -15.60 -22.13 -13.68
C GLU A 173 -14.20 -22.24 -14.24
N SER A 174 -13.22 -22.17 -13.35
CA SER A 174 -11.82 -22.37 -13.70
C SER A 174 -11.41 -23.80 -13.36
N GLY A 175 -10.39 -24.32 -14.02
CA GLY A 175 -9.78 -25.60 -13.65
C GLY A 175 -9.07 -25.59 -12.28
N VAL A 176 -9.21 -24.51 -11.54
CA VAL A 176 -8.60 -24.29 -10.24
C VAL A 176 -9.70 -24.21 -9.18
N ARG A 177 -9.61 -25.04 -8.14
CA ARG A 177 -10.55 -24.99 -7.00
C ARG A 177 -10.09 -23.92 -6.02
N VAL A 178 -10.99 -23.02 -5.66
CA VAL A 178 -10.72 -22.00 -4.64
C VAL A 178 -11.48 -22.31 -3.34
N SER A 179 -10.81 -22.18 -2.21
CA SER A 179 -11.37 -22.38 -0.87
C SER A 179 -10.82 -21.36 0.12
N THR A 180 -11.51 -21.19 1.23
CA THR A 180 -11.01 -20.42 2.38
C THR A 180 -9.93 -21.21 3.10
N ALA A 181 -8.86 -20.52 3.55
CA ALA A 181 -7.78 -21.12 4.32
C ALA A 181 -8.20 -21.44 5.75
N THR A 182 -7.55 -22.44 6.31
CA THR A 182 -7.62 -22.81 7.73
C THR A 182 -6.21 -22.85 8.33
N SER A 183 -6.11 -23.00 9.65
CA SER A 183 -4.81 -23.13 10.32
C SER A 183 -3.98 -24.34 9.84
N ARG A 184 -4.62 -25.36 9.27
CA ARG A 184 -3.94 -26.55 8.73
C ARG A 184 -3.20 -26.29 7.44
N ASP A 185 -3.54 -25.20 6.74
CA ASP A 185 -2.97 -24.87 5.43
C ASP A 185 -1.70 -24.00 5.55
N ILE A 186 -1.38 -23.50 6.76
CA ILE A 186 -0.32 -22.52 6.97
C ILE A 186 1.05 -23.03 6.50
N ASP A 187 1.40 -24.27 6.81
CA ASP A 187 2.71 -24.82 6.44
C ASP A 187 2.85 -24.93 4.90
N GLU A 188 1.81 -25.36 4.21
CA GLU A 188 1.77 -25.42 2.75
C GLU A 188 1.81 -24.03 2.11
N MET A 189 1.13 -23.04 2.70
CA MET A 189 1.19 -21.65 2.27
C MET A 189 2.59 -21.09 2.40
N LEU A 190 3.27 -21.32 3.52
CA LEU A 190 4.65 -20.86 3.75
C LEU A 190 5.65 -21.57 2.84
N GLU A 191 5.43 -22.84 2.51
CA GLU A 191 6.26 -23.54 1.54
C GLU A 191 6.11 -22.93 0.15
N LEU A 192 4.88 -22.67 -0.29
CA LEU A 192 4.63 -21.98 -1.56
C LEU A 192 5.26 -20.57 -1.57
N TRP A 193 5.12 -19.80 -0.46
CA TRP A 193 5.72 -18.48 -0.33
C TRP A 193 7.25 -18.52 -0.48
N ARG A 194 7.92 -19.45 0.18
CA ARG A 194 9.38 -19.62 0.09
C ARG A 194 9.85 -19.98 -1.33
N ARG A 195 9.00 -20.65 -2.12
CA ARG A 195 9.29 -20.99 -3.52
C ARG A 195 9.05 -19.82 -4.47
N VAL A 196 7.94 -19.10 -4.28
CA VAL A 196 7.52 -18.00 -5.17
C VAL A 196 8.20 -16.67 -4.80
N GLY A 197 8.37 -16.39 -3.51
CA GLY A 197 8.91 -15.12 -3.03
C GLY A 197 10.22 -14.68 -3.68
N PRO A 198 11.24 -15.56 -3.79
CA PRO A 198 12.52 -15.21 -4.41
C PRO A 198 12.44 -14.85 -5.91
N THR A 199 11.32 -15.13 -6.57
CA THR A 199 11.13 -14.80 -8.00
C THR A 199 10.75 -13.33 -8.22
N ARG A 200 10.48 -12.57 -7.14
CA ARG A 200 10.15 -11.15 -7.18
C ARG A 200 11.09 -10.36 -6.30
N GLN A 201 11.30 -9.10 -6.64
CA GLN A 201 12.05 -8.16 -5.81
C GLN A 201 11.20 -7.72 -4.63
N LEU A 202 11.84 -7.62 -3.47
CA LEU A 202 11.28 -7.09 -2.23
C LEU A 202 10.07 -7.85 -1.67
N THR A 203 9.87 -9.11 -2.07
CA THR A 203 8.90 -9.98 -1.39
C THR A 203 9.33 -10.17 0.07
N PRO A 204 8.44 -9.95 1.05
CA PRO A 204 8.75 -10.16 2.45
C PRO A 204 9.19 -11.60 2.74
N VAL A 205 10.19 -11.77 3.59
CA VAL A 205 10.57 -13.11 4.10
C VAL A 205 9.59 -13.50 5.20
N LEU A 206 8.75 -14.50 4.92
CA LEU A 206 7.80 -15.04 5.89
C LEU A 206 8.34 -16.33 6.52
N THR A 207 8.34 -16.36 7.84
CA THR A 207 8.54 -17.56 8.67
C THR A 207 7.24 -17.90 9.39
N ALA A 208 7.10 -19.09 9.94
CA ALA A 208 5.94 -19.45 10.74
C ALA A 208 5.70 -18.46 11.88
N ALA A 209 6.78 -18.02 12.55
CA ALA A 209 6.70 -17.07 13.65
C ALA A 209 6.24 -15.67 13.19
N THR A 210 6.77 -15.17 12.06
CA THR A 210 6.37 -13.87 11.53
C THR A 210 4.92 -13.90 11.00
N PHE A 211 4.52 -14.99 10.34
CA PHE A 211 3.16 -15.16 9.86
C PHE A 211 2.15 -15.25 11.03
N ALA A 212 2.44 -16.07 12.04
CA ALA A 212 1.59 -16.20 13.23
C ALA A 212 1.43 -14.84 13.96
N ARG A 213 2.52 -14.08 14.12
CA ARG A 213 2.47 -12.74 14.71
C ARG A 213 1.60 -11.80 13.88
N TRP A 214 1.71 -11.83 12.55
CA TRP A 214 0.87 -11.04 11.65
C TRP A 214 -0.61 -11.32 11.86
N ILE A 215 -1.00 -12.61 11.77
CA ILE A 215 -2.39 -13.03 11.98
C ILE A 215 -2.91 -12.59 13.37
N ALA A 216 -2.06 -12.63 14.38
CA ALA A 216 -2.45 -12.23 15.74
C ALA A 216 -2.54 -10.71 15.95
N SER A 217 -1.82 -9.90 15.17
CA SER A 217 -1.67 -8.46 15.42
C SER A 217 -2.30 -7.54 14.37
N ALA A 218 -2.69 -8.07 13.19
CA ALA A 218 -3.27 -7.30 12.11
C ALA A 218 -4.81 -7.21 12.26
N PRO A 219 -5.37 -6.08 12.70
CA PRO A 219 -6.81 -5.98 12.91
C PRO A 219 -7.57 -6.17 11.58
N GLY A 220 -8.59 -6.99 11.58
CA GLY A 220 -9.40 -7.29 10.39
C GLY A 220 -8.75 -8.28 9.41
N LEU A 221 -7.62 -8.89 9.78
CA LEU A 221 -6.98 -9.95 9.01
C LEU A 221 -6.82 -11.20 9.89
N ASP A 222 -7.37 -12.30 9.44
CA ASP A 222 -7.19 -13.61 10.05
C ASP A 222 -6.98 -14.69 8.98
N ILE A 223 -6.80 -15.94 9.39
CA ILE A 223 -6.56 -17.03 8.42
C ILE A 223 -7.73 -17.23 7.44
N SER A 224 -8.96 -16.94 7.86
CA SER A 224 -10.16 -17.07 7.00
C SER A 224 -10.24 -15.94 5.94
N SER A 225 -9.44 -14.89 6.07
CA SER A 225 -9.29 -13.83 5.06
C SER A 225 -8.54 -14.35 3.82
N TYR A 226 -7.81 -15.46 3.95
CA TYR A 226 -7.04 -16.04 2.86
C TYR A 226 -7.89 -16.95 1.97
N ARG A 227 -7.67 -16.85 0.67
CA ARG A 227 -8.21 -17.73 -0.36
C ARG A 227 -7.09 -18.57 -0.94
N LEU A 228 -7.30 -19.86 -1.00
CA LEU A 228 -6.36 -20.87 -1.50
C LEU A 228 -6.83 -21.38 -2.87
N ALA A 229 -5.92 -21.44 -3.81
CA ALA A 229 -6.14 -22.02 -5.13
C ALA A 229 -5.42 -23.39 -5.24
N ARG A 230 -6.17 -24.45 -5.50
CA ARG A 230 -5.64 -25.81 -5.66
C ARG A 230 -5.90 -26.32 -7.06
N ASP A 231 -4.91 -27.00 -7.64
CA ASP A 231 -5.03 -27.65 -8.93
C ASP A 231 -5.90 -28.93 -8.85
N ALA A 232 -6.08 -29.60 -9.99
CA ALA A 232 -6.87 -30.82 -10.08
C ALA A 232 -6.32 -31.99 -9.22
N THR A 233 -5.04 -31.95 -8.86
CA THR A 233 -4.40 -32.94 -7.97
C THR A 233 -4.57 -32.60 -6.49
N GLY A 234 -5.13 -31.44 -6.18
CA GLY A 234 -5.31 -30.93 -4.82
C GLY A 234 -4.10 -30.14 -4.27
N ARG A 235 -3.02 -29.97 -5.05
CA ARG A 235 -1.83 -29.23 -4.67
C ARG A 235 -2.12 -27.73 -4.63
N LEU A 236 -1.63 -27.03 -3.62
CA LEU A 236 -1.70 -25.57 -3.52
C LEU A 236 -0.82 -24.92 -4.60
N VAL A 237 -1.45 -24.14 -5.48
CA VAL A 237 -0.79 -23.44 -6.60
C VAL A 237 -0.84 -21.92 -6.47
N GLY A 238 -1.60 -21.39 -5.52
CA GLY A 238 -1.62 -19.95 -5.23
C GLY A 238 -2.48 -19.62 -4.02
N PHE A 239 -2.25 -18.47 -3.42
CA PHE A 239 -3.10 -17.90 -2.39
C PHE A 239 -2.99 -16.39 -2.34
N MET A 240 -3.96 -15.74 -1.71
CA MET A 240 -3.96 -14.33 -1.35
C MET A 240 -4.99 -14.08 -0.24
N ALA A 241 -4.86 -12.97 0.48
CA ALA A 241 -5.88 -12.50 1.39
C ALA A 241 -6.60 -11.27 0.84
N TRP A 242 -7.84 -11.06 1.31
CA TRP A 242 -8.52 -9.78 1.22
C TRP A 242 -8.61 -9.18 2.62
N TRP A 243 -8.11 -7.95 2.76
CA TRP A 243 -7.99 -7.27 4.05
C TRP A 243 -8.82 -5.99 4.08
N ASP A 244 -9.79 -5.95 4.99
CA ASP A 244 -10.51 -4.72 5.37
C ASP A 244 -9.77 -4.03 6.51
N GLN A 245 -9.24 -2.86 6.25
CA GLN A 245 -8.49 -2.06 7.22
C GLN A 245 -9.34 -0.98 7.91
N ALA A 246 -10.65 -0.94 7.68
CA ALA A 246 -11.52 0.13 8.17
C ALA A 246 -11.54 0.26 9.70
N ILE A 247 -11.12 -0.79 10.42
CA ILE A 247 -11.02 -0.77 11.88
C ILE A 247 -9.92 0.21 12.38
N PHE A 248 -8.92 0.52 11.57
CA PHE A 248 -7.82 1.43 11.94
C PHE A 248 -7.40 2.41 10.83
N LYS A 249 -7.89 2.25 9.61
CA LYS A 249 -7.60 3.11 8.45
C LYS A 249 -8.90 3.33 7.66
N GLN A 250 -9.64 4.39 7.98
CA GLN A 250 -10.92 4.68 7.37
C GLN A 250 -10.76 5.62 6.18
N SER A 251 -11.48 5.32 5.10
CA SER A 251 -11.56 6.18 3.92
C SER A 251 -12.97 6.78 3.81
N ARG A 252 -13.08 8.10 3.95
CA ARG A 252 -14.36 8.82 3.80
C ARG A 252 -14.37 9.63 2.53
N VAL A 253 -15.47 9.58 1.80
CA VAL A 253 -15.64 10.36 0.58
C VAL A 253 -15.73 11.84 0.94
N MET A 254 -14.83 12.65 0.38
CA MET A 254 -14.92 14.11 0.48
C MET A 254 -15.59 14.75 -0.74
N ARG A 255 -15.35 14.17 -1.90
CA ARG A 255 -15.84 14.71 -3.16
C ARG A 255 -15.77 13.65 -4.27
N TYR A 256 -16.70 13.70 -5.18
CA TYR A 256 -16.64 13.03 -6.48
C TYR A 256 -16.25 14.04 -7.58
N SER A 257 -15.50 13.59 -8.58
CA SER A 257 -15.34 14.35 -9.81
C SER A 257 -16.73 14.57 -10.46
N ARG A 258 -16.90 15.63 -11.24
CA ARG A 258 -18.20 15.93 -11.87
C ARG A 258 -18.75 14.73 -12.66
N ARG A 259 -17.88 14.06 -13.43
CA ARG A 259 -18.25 12.88 -14.23
C ARG A 259 -18.72 11.73 -13.36
N LEU A 260 -17.94 11.41 -12.32
CA LEU A 260 -18.26 10.30 -11.43
C LEU A 260 -19.47 10.63 -10.53
N GLY A 261 -19.68 11.89 -10.18
CA GLY A 261 -20.86 12.33 -9.43
C GLY A 261 -22.16 12.10 -10.20
N VAL A 262 -22.17 12.41 -11.51
CA VAL A 262 -23.32 12.11 -12.39
C VAL A 262 -23.50 10.60 -12.54
N ALA A 263 -22.44 9.87 -12.82
CA ALA A 263 -22.49 8.40 -12.91
C ALA A 263 -23.01 7.75 -11.63
N ARG A 264 -22.57 8.24 -10.46
CA ARG A 264 -23.05 7.80 -9.15
C ARG A 264 -24.56 8.04 -8.98
N ALA A 265 -25.03 9.23 -9.32
CA ALA A 265 -26.46 9.56 -9.20
C ALA A 265 -27.32 8.63 -10.05
N LEU A 266 -26.89 8.35 -11.29
CA LEU A 266 -27.59 7.42 -12.18
C LEU A 266 -27.54 5.99 -11.66
N LEU A 267 -26.36 5.52 -11.21
CA LEU A 267 -26.15 4.19 -10.64
C LEU A 267 -27.02 3.98 -9.39
N ASN A 268 -26.95 4.92 -8.44
CA ASN A 268 -27.71 4.82 -7.20
C ASN A 268 -29.22 4.93 -7.44
N GLY A 269 -29.66 5.75 -8.41
CA GLY A 269 -31.07 5.85 -8.81
C GLY A 269 -31.62 4.60 -9.47
N ALA A 270 -30.77 3.82 -10.16
CA ALA A 270 -31.15 2.56 -10.81
C ALA A 270 -30.87 1.33 -9.95
N ALA A 271 -30.35 1.48 -8.74
CA ALA A 271 -29.79 0.39 -7.95
C ALA A 271 -30.80 -0.74 -7.63
N THR A 272 -32.06 -0.41 -7.40
CA THR A 272 -33.13 -1.41 -7.14
C THR A 272 -33.40 -2.30 -8.37
N VAL A 273 -33.29 -1.72 -9.57
CA VAL A 273 -33.54 -2.48 -10.82
C VAL A 273 -32.31 -3.25 -11.25
N THR A 274 -31.12 -2.64 -11.11
CA THR A 274 -29.84 -3.22 -11.53
C THR A 274 -29.20 -4.13 -10.50
N GLN A 275 -29.76 -4.19 -9.30
CA GLN A 275 -29.17 -4.88 -8.14
C GLN A 275 -27.74 -4.40 -7.84
N SER A 276 -27.44 -3.15 -8.22
CA SER A 276 -26.12 -2.57 -7.98
C SER A 276 -25.97 -2.13 -6.53
N MET A 277 -24.74 -2.17 -6.05
CA MET A 277 -24.39 -1.55 -4.78
C MET A 277 -24.46 -0.03 -4.89
N LEU A 278 -24.84 0.61 -3.80
CA LEU A 278 -24.83 2.06 -3.69
C LEU A 278 -23.38 2.57 -3.48
N LEU A 279 -22.99 3.56 -4.25
CA LEU A 279 -21.80 4.34 -3.90
C LEU A 279 -22.14 5.32 -2.78
N PRO A 280 -21.29 5.45 -1.76
CA PRO A 280 -21.56 6.23 -0.56
C PRO A 280 -21.76 7.72 -0.85
N ASP A 281 -22.44 8.43 0.06
CA ASP A 281 -22.56 9.86 0.03
C ASP A 281 -21.26 10.56 0.48
N VAL A 282 -21.15 11.86 0.16
CA VAL A 282 -20.07 12.68 0.70
C VAL A 282 -20.15 12.69 2.24
N GLY A 283 -19.04 12.39 2.89
CA GLY A 283 -18.92 12.22 4.34
C GLY A 283 -19.03 10.77 4.81
N GLU A 284 -19.56 9.86 4.01
CA GLU A 284 -19.68 8.45 4.36
C GLU A 284 -18.39 7.66 4.10
N LEU A 285 -18.32 6.48 4.72
CA LEU A 285 -17.21 5.54 4.52
C LEU A 285 -17.31 4.89 3.14
N LEU A 286 -16.21 4.91 2.41
CA LEU A 286 -16.02 4.07 1.24
C LEU A 286 -15.44 2.74 1.72
N ARG A 287 -16.26 1.69 1.73
CA ARG A 287 -15.82 0.35 2.10
C ARG A 287 -15.10 -0.31 0.93
N TYR A 288 -13.86 -0.69 1.14
CA TYR A 288 -13.08 -1.47 0.18
C TYR A 288 -12.18 -2.44 0.93
N CYS A 289 -11.79 -3.49 0.25
CA CYS A 289 -10.76 -4.40 0.74
C CYS A 289 -9.54 -4.37 -0.19
N THR A 290 -8.40 -4.73 0.37
CA THR A 290 -7.13 -4.70 -0.34
C THR A 290 -6.53 -6.10 -0.37
N ALA A 291 -6.01 -6.50 -1.52
CA ALA A 291 -5.25 -7.74 -1.66
C ALA A 291 -3.97 -7.67 -0.82
N TYR A 292 -3.69 -8.77 -0.13
CA TYR A 292 -2.53 -8.91 0.73
C TYR A 292 -1.90 -10.29 0.57
N ASN A 293 -0.58 -10.39 0.68
CA ASN A 293 0.19 -11.62 0.49
C ASN A 293 -0.17 -12.37 -0.81
N VAL A 294 -0.19 -11.67 -1.92
CA VAL A 294 -0.45 -12.30 -3.22
C VAL A 294 0.70 -13.24 -3.58
N CYS A 295 0.47 -14.54 -3.45
CA CYS A 295 1.43 -15.61 -3.71
C CYS A 295 0.94 -16.50 -4.83
N VAL A 296 1.30 -16.15 -6.06
CA VAL A 296 0.99 -16.90 -7.27
C VAL A 296 2.23 -16.89 -8.15
N PRO A 297 2.68 -18.03 -8.73
CA PRO A 297 3.75 -18.04 -9.71
C PRO A 297 3.45 -17.10 -10.88
N GLY A 298 4.46 -16.40 -11.39
CA GLY A 298 4.28 -15.40 -12.46
C GLY A 298 3.73 -15.98 -13.75
N GLU A 299 4.02 -17.24 -14.04
CA GLU A 299 3.56 -17.99 -15.21
C GLU A 299 2.12 -18.50 -15.10
N ALA A 300 1.43 -18.28 -13.98
CA ALA A 300 0.09 -18.81 -13.71
C ALA A 300 -0.96 -17.69 -13.46
N PRO A 301 -1.17 -16.74 -14.39
CA PRO A 301 -2.16 -15.67 -14.21
C PRO A 301 -3.60 -16.19 -14.08
N GLU A 302 -3.91 -17.38 -14.60
CA GLU A 302 -5.22 -18.04 -14.45
C GLU A 302 -5.51 -18.40 -12.98
N VAL A 303 -4.49 -18.71 -12.19
CA VAL A 303 -4.62 -18.96 -10.74
C VAL A 303 -5.03 -17.69 -10.00
N LEU A 304 -4.37 -16.57 -10.27
CA LEU A 304 -4.75 -15.28 -9.68
C LEU A 304 -6.15 -14.86 -10.15
N ARG A 305 -6.47 -15.10 -11.43
CA ARG A 305 -7.82 -14.84 -11.98
C ARG A 305 -8.89 -15.63 -11.23
N ALA A 306 -8.64 -16.91 -10.95
CA ALA A 306 -9.56 -17.75 -10.18
C ALA A 306 -9.76 -17.21 -8.76
N LEU A 307 -8.67 -16.85 -8.06
CA LEU A 307 -8.71 -16.25 -6.72
C LEU A 307 -9.53 -14.94 -6.67
N VAL A 308 -9.31 -14.04 -7.62
CA VAL A 308 -10.03 -12.77 -7.67
C VAL A 308 -11.50 -12.97 -8.01
N ARG A 309 -11.81 -13.81 -9.03
CA ARG A 309 -13.19 -14.02 -9.48
C ARG A 309 -14.04 -14.78 -8.47
N SER A 310 -13.49 -15.79 -7.82
CA SER A 310 -14.21 -16.54 -6.77
C SER A 310 -14.56 -15.68 -5.57
N SER A 311 -13.74 -14.66 -5.26
CA SER A 311 -14.00 -13.75 -4.13
C SER A 311 -14.97 -12.62 -4.47
N TYR A 312 -15.27 -12.38 -5.74
CA TYR A 312 -16.01 -11.20 -6.20
C TYR A 312 -17.43 -11.13 -5.57
N ALA A 313 -18.18 -12.21 -5.60
CA ALA A 313 -19.53 -12.27 -5.05
C ALA A 313 -19.51 -12.10 -3.52
N ASP A 314 -18.65 -12.84 -2.83
CA ASP A 314 -18.50 -12.77 -1.38
C ASP A 314 -18.18 -11.36 -0.90
N LEU A 315 -17.24 -10.68 -1.57
CA LEU A 315 -16.84 -9.32 -1.22
C LEU A 315 -17.95 -8.31 -1.50
N ARG A 316 -18.65 -8.46 -2.62
CA ARG A 316 -19.80 -7.63 -2.96
C ARG A 316 -20.92 -7.79 -1.92
N ASP A 317 -21.27 -9.03 -1.58
CA ASP A 317 -22.35 -9.34 -0.64
C ASP A 317 -22.00 -8.93 0.80
N ALA A 318 -20.69 -8.87 1.13
CA ALA A 318 -20.17 -8.26 2.35
C ALA A 318 -20.25 -6.72 2.36
N GLY A 319 -20.65 -6.08 1.25
CA GLY A 319 -20.86 -4.64 1.16
C GLY A 319 -19.61 -3.82 0.82
N TYR A 320 -18.60 -4.41 0.18
CA TYR A 320 -17.45 -3.67 -0.33
C TYR A 320 -17.76 -3.08 -1.71
N ALA A 321 -17.51 -1.79 -1.87
CA ALA A 321 -17.67 -1.09 -3.15
C ALA A 321 -16.52 -1.40 -4.13
N PHE A 322 -15.33 -1.67 -3.60
CA PHE A 322 -14.12 -1.94 -4.38
C PHE A 322 -13.27 -3.04 -3.74
N ALA A 323 -12.59 -3.80 -4.59
CA ALA A 323 -11.47 -4.66 -4.25
C ALA A 323 -10.22 -4.12 -4.97
N THR A 324 -9.12 -3.90 -4.24
CA THR A 324 -7.90 -3.31 -4.81
C THR A 324 -6.76 -4.30 -4.76
N ILE A 325 -6.05 -4.46 -5.88
CA ILE A 325 -4.82 -5.27 -5.98
C ILE A 325 -3.72 -4.47 -6.64
N GLY A 326 -2.51 -4.50 -6.07
CA GLY A 326 -1.32 -3.84 -6.61
C GLY A 326 -0.37 -4.85 -7.23
N LEU A 327 0.01 -4.63 -8.50
CA LEU A 327 0.97 -5.47 -9.23
C LEU A 327 2.00 -4.58 -9.95
N ASP A 328 3.24 -5.03 -10.03
CA ASP A 328 4.20 -4.42 -10.96
C ASP A 328 3.67 -4.55 -12.40
N VAL A 329 3.71 -3.48 -13.17
CA VAL A 329 3.22 -3.49 -14.55
C VAL A 329 3.94 -4.51 -15.46
N ARG A 330 5.12 -4.99 -15.03
CA ARG A 330 5.90 -6.03 -15.71
C ARG A 330 5.52 -7.44 -15.27
N ASP A 331 4.76 -7.59 -14.17
CA ASP A 331 4.37 -8.91 -13.68
C ASP A 331 3.34 -9.53 -14.64
N PRO A 332 3.61 -10.73 -15.19
CA PRO A 332 2.65 -11.43 -16.04
C PRO A 332 1.29 -11.66 -15.37
N LEU A 333 1.24 -11.63 -14.04
CA LEU A 333 -0.01 -11.72 -13.27
C LEU A 333 -1.00 -10.59 -13.58
N CYS A 334 -0.57 -9.47 -14.17
CA CYS A 334 -1.48 -8.42 -14.66
C CYS A 334 -2.52 -8.97 -15.64
N ALA A 335 -2.17 -10.00 -16.41
CA ALA A 335 -3.10 -10.68 -17.34
C ALA A 335 -4.28 -11.37 -16.63
N ALA A 336 -4.17 -11.64 -15.33
CA ALA A 336 -5.27 -12.20 -14.53
C ALA A 336 -6.50 -11.27 -14.50
N LEU A 337 -6.27 -9.97 -14.59
CA LEU A 337 -7.31 -8.94 -14.49
C LEU A 337 -7.95 -8.59 -15.84
N ASN A 338 -7.48 -9.17 -16.94
CA ASN A 338 -8.10 -8.99 -18.27
C ASN A 338 -9.57 -9.43 -18.24
N GLY A 339 -10.45 -8.58 -18.79
CA GLY A 339 -11.90 -8.81 -18.79
C GLY A 339 -12.62 -8.39 -17.50
N LEU A 340 -11.88 -7.91 -16.48
CA LEU A 340 -12.45 -7.18 -15.35
C LEU A 340 -12.34 -5.67 -15.62
N PHE A 341 -13.44 -4.95 -15.37
CA PHE A 341 -13.33 -3.51 -15.31
C PHE A 341 -12.57 -3.14 -14.02
N ALA A 342 -11.48 -2.42 -14.16
CA ALA A 342 -10.70 -1.93 -13.04
C ALA A 342 -10.17 -0.53 -13.35
N GLN A 343 -10.22 0.36 -12.37
CA GLN A 343 -9.64 1.69 -12.47
C GLN A 343 -8.17 1.63 -12.05
N PRO A 344 -7.22 1.93 -12.96
CA PRO A 344 -5.80 1.87 -12.61
C PRO A 344 -5.34 3.15 -11.91
N THR A 345 -4.46 2.99 -10.94
CA THR A 345 -3.69 4.07 -10.33
C THR A 345 -2.23 3.63 -10.25
N ASP A 346 -1.34 4.39 -10.87
CA ASP A 346 0.08 4.02 -10.91
C ASP A 346 0.85 4.65 -9.74
N VAL A 347 1.75 3.85 -9.16
CA VAL A 347 2.67 4.22 -8.09
C VAL A 347 4.09 3.90 -8.56
N ASN A 348 4.94 4.91 -8.60
CA ASN A 348 6.34 4.74 -8.97
C ASN A 348 7.14 4.27 -7.75
N ALA A 349 7.92 3.21 -7.93
CA ALA A 349 8.80 2.66 -6.91
C ALA A 349 10.25 3.07 -7.18
N PHE A 350 10.90 3.56 -6.14
CA PHE A 350 12.28 4.01 -6.15
C PHE A 350 13.06 3.26 -5.09
N ILE A 351 14.33 3.01 -5.38
CA ILE A 351 15.28 2.51 -4.41
C ILE A 351 16.35 3.55 -4.14
N TYR A 352 16.72 3.69 -2.89
CA TYR A 352 17.83 4.51 -2.45
C TYR A 352 18.93 3.62 -1.88
N THR A 353 20.17 3.88 -2.28
CA THR A 353 21.38 3.34 -1.67
C THR A 353 22.47 4.40 -1.71
N THR A 354 23.38 4.39 -0.75
CA THR A 354 24.52 5.34 -0.75
C THR A 354 25.57 4.97 -1.80
N SER A 355 25.76 3.67 -2.07
CA SER A 355 26.73 3.16 -3.05
C SER A 355 26.25 3.23 -4.49
N GLY A 356 24.94 3.39 -4.71
CA GLY A 356 24.35 3.31 -6.04
C GLY A 356 24.32 1.90 -6.66
N ASP A 357 24.79 0.87 -5.95
CA ASP A 357 24.96 -0.50 -6.45
C ASP A 357 23.63 -1.20 -6.84
N TYR A 358 22.52 -0.68 -6.35
CA TYR A 358 21.18 -1.13 -6.74
C TYR A 358 20.52 -0.18 -7.74
N ALA A 359 21.31 0.57 -8.51
CA ALA A 359 20.80 1.50 -9.51
C ALA A 359 20.04 0.76 -10.62
N GLY A 360 18.76 1.00 -10.68
CA GLY A 360 17.80 0.79 -11.76
C GLY A 360 17.87 -0.51 -12.58
N PRO A 361 18.83 -0.69 -13.49
CA PRO A 361 18.81 -1.83 -14.40
C PRO A 361 18.97 -3.20 -13.72
N SER A 362 19.71 -3.28 -12.62
CA SER A 362 19.93 -4.55 -11.92
C SER A 362 18.68 -5.10 -11.24
N LEU A 363 17.76 -4.22 -10.81
CA LEU A 363 16.50 -4.63 -10.16
C LEU A 363 15.36 -4.86 -11.17
N ALA A 364 15.58 -4.56 -12.44
CA ALA A 364 14.57 -4.69 -13.49
C ALA A 364 14.42 -6.13 -14.00
N ASP A 365 15.27 -7.05 -13.58
CA ASP A 365 15.25 -8.48 -13.97
C ASP A 365 14.03 -9.24 -13.46
N ARG A 366 13.43 -8.77 -12.35
CA ARG A 366 12.25 -9.38 -11.71
C ARG A 366 11.20 -8.32 -11.40
N PRO A 367 9.90 -8.68 -11.43
CA PRO A 367 8.85 -7.77 -11.01
C PRO A 367 8.96 -7.48 -9.50
N LEU A 368 8.52 -6.31 -9.10
CA LEU A 368 8.43 -5.91 -7.69
C LEU A 368 7.20 -6.56 -7.05
N HIS A 369 7.39 -7.21 -5.92
CA HIS A 369 6.29 -7.53 -5.00
C HIS A 369 5.94 -6.30 -4.16
N TYR A 370 4.68 -5.92 -4.12
CA TYR A 370 4.25 -4.73 -3.41
C TYR A 370 2.98 -4.95 -2.60
N GLU A 371 3.10 -4.81 -1.30
CA GLU A 371 1.97 -4.90 -0.38
C GLU A 371 1.25 -3.55 -0.31
N ILE A 372 0.32 -3.34 -1.24
CA ILE A 372 -0.46 -2.09 -1.33
C ILE A 372 -1.29 -1.82 -0.07
N ALA A 373 -1.60 -2.85 0.72
CA ALA A 373 -2.28 -2.72 1.99
C ALA A 373 -1.45 -1.97 3.06
N LEU A 374 -0.12 -1.96 2.93
CA LEU A 374 0.81 -1.37 3.89
C LEU A 374 1.24 0.06 3.55
N VAL A 375 0.49 0.80 2.75
CA VAL A 375 0.83 2.15 2.33
C VAL A 375 -0.36 3.12 2.42
#